data_0a52da1e75180b90b2cf3e6f44edd69f
#
_entry.id   0a52da1e75180b90b2cf3e6f44edd69f
#
_cell.length_a   1.000
_cell.length_b   1.000
_cell.length_c   1.000
_cell.angle_alpha   90.00
_cell.angle_beta   90.00
_cell.angle_gamma   90.00
#
_symmetry.space_group_name_H-M   'P 1'
#
loop_
_entity.id
_entity.type
_entity.pdbx_description
1 polymer ?
#
loop_
_entity_poly.entity_id
_entity_poly.type
_entity_poly.pdbx_seq_one_letter_code
_entity_poly.pdbx_strand_id
1 'polypeptide(L)'
;MAWFILKDLISGRRDMHAFAESFAHEDYFMQQARANGEEIGSPDPTPGVGNFLKFVVQLSKAKSVVEIGTGSGVGGLWILSGMPADGVLTTIDSEREHSKIARNIFEEADIPATKYRIITGKLIEVIGKLADSSYELVIIRPALDLFDMIQESYRLLKPNGLLIIDQALSAGKVADPTQRDPESIARRDGIKVIKEDEKWAASVLPIGAGVLVANYLNIAIR
;
A
#
# COMPACT_ATOMS: atom_id res chain seq x y z
N MET A 1 26.93 29.76 -8.00
CA MET A 1 26.21 29.11 -9.11
C MET A 1 25.64 27.75 -8.72
N ALA A 2 26.43 26.80 -8.24
CA ALA A 2 25.94 25.45 -7.84
C ALA A 2 24.84 25.45 -6.76
N TRP A 3 24.91 26.36 -5.78
CA TRP A 3 23.91 26.47 -4.70
C TRP A 3 22.54 26.95 -5.18
N PHE A 4 22.49 27.86 -6.15
CA PHE A 4 21.23 28.32 -6.78
C PHE A 4 20.59 27.20 -7.60
N ILE A 5 21.38 26.46 -8.39
CA ILE A 5 20.89 25.31 -9.18
C ILE A 5 20.34 24.22 -8.26
N LEU A 6 20.99 23.96 -7.13
CA LEU A 6 20.54 22.97 -6.15
C LEU A 6 19.21 23.40 -5.49
N LYS A 7 19.06 24.68 -5.17
CA LYS A 7 17.83 25.25 -4.59
C LYS A 7 16.66 25.14 -5.57
N ASP A 8 16.87 25.48 -6.83
CA ASP A 8 15.84 25.37 -7.88
C ASP A 8 15.43 23.92 -8.14
N LEU A 9 16.39 22.98 -8.14
CA LEU A 9 16.12 21.54 -8.26
C LEU A 9 15.32 21.01 -7.06
N ILE A 10 15.61 21.46 -5.85
CA ILE A 10 14.89 21.02 -4.65
C ILE A 10 13.47 21.62 -4.65
N SER A 11 13.33 22.90 -5.02
CA SER A 11 12.02 23.56 -5.16
C SER A 11 11.17 22.85 -6.20
N GLY A 12 11.69 22.65 -7.41
CA GLY A 12 10.97 21.97 -8.49
C GLY A 12 10.52 20.53 -8.15
N ARG A 13 11.32 19.79 -7.36
CA ARG A 13 10.92 18.46 -6.87
C ARG A 13 9.76 18.54 -5.89
N ARG A 14 9.76 19.52 -4.97
CA ARG A 14 8.64 19.74 -4.03
C ARG A 14 7.37 20.13 -4.77
N ASP A 15 7.48 21.01 -5.75
CA ASP A 15 6.34 21.50 -6.53
C ASP A 15 5.72 20.36 -7.36
N MET A 16 6.56 19.51 -8.01
CA MET A 16 6.10 18.31 -8.72
C MET A 16 5.40 17.32 -7.78
N HIS A 17 5.96 17.07 -6.60
CA HIS A 17 5.37 16.17 -5.62
C HIS A 17 4.03 16.72 -5.13
N ALA A 18 3.98 18.00 -4.74
CA ALA A 18 2.74 18.65 -4.30
C ALA A 18 1.66 18.61 -5.39
N PHE A 19 2.04 18.85 -6.65
CA PHE A 19 1.12 18.75 -7.78
C PHE A 19 0.57 17.34 -7.95
N ALA A 20 1.44 16.32 -7.90
CA ALA A 20 1.04 14.92 -8.02
C ALA A 20 0.05 14.50 -6.91
N GLU A 21 0.30 14.93 -5.68
CA GLU A 21 -0.61 14.71 -4.55
C GLU A 21 -1.95 15.44 -4.73
N SER A 22 -1.94 16.67 -5.21
CA SER A 22 -3.15 17.47 -5.44
C SER A 22 -3.96 17.05 -6.67
N PHE A 23 -3.37 16.25 -7.56
CA PHE A 23 -4.06 15.74 -8.75
C PHE A 23 -5.18 14.74 -8.40
N ALA A 24 -5.04 14.05 -7.29
CA ALA A 24 -6.03 13.10 -6.79
C ALA A 24 -7.14 13.83 -6.03
N HIS A 25 -8.39 13.53 -6.36
CA HIS A 25 -9.55 14.07 -5.66
C HIS A 25 -10.17 13.00 -4.76
N GLU A 26 -10.21 13.29 -3.45
CA GLU A 26 -10.91 12.47 -2.47
C GLU A 26 -12.37 12.91 -2.36
N ASP A 27 -13.28 11.95 -2.42
CA ASP A 27 -14.69 12.19 -2.15
C ASP A 27 -14.95 12.45 -0.65
N TYR A 28 -16.21 12.71 -0.31
CA TYR A 28 -16.61 13.00 1.07
C TYR A 28 -16.20 11.89 2.05
N PHE A 29 -16.42 10.63 1.72
CA PHE A 29 -16.13 9.51 2.62
C PHE A 29 -14.63 9.26 2.77
N MET A 30 -13.85 9.43 1.73
CA MET A 30 -12.38 9.38 1.79
C MET A 30 -11.84 10.48 2.71
N GLN A 31 -12.39 11.71 2.62
CA GLN A 31 -11.99 12.82 3.49
C GLN A 31 -12.39 12.57 4.96
N GLN A 32 -13.58 12.02 5.21
CA GLN A 32 -14.01 11.62 6.56
C GLN A 32 -13.12 10.51 7.13
N ALA A 33 -12.83 9.47 6.33
CA ALA A 33 -11.93 8.41 6.74
C ALA A 33 -10.55 8.95 7.12
N ARG A 34 -10.01 9.89 6.33
CA ARG A 34 -8.72 10.54 6.60
C ARG A 34 -8.76 11.35 7.90
N ALA A 35 -9.81 12.13 8.14
CA ALA A 35 -9.97 12.87 9.38
C ALA A 35 -9.99 11.92 10.59
N ASN A 36 -10.75 10.83 10.51
CA ASN A 36 -10.77 9.79 11.54
C ASN A 36 -9.36 9.17 11.73
N GLY A 37 -8.63 8.95 10.63
CA GLY A 37 -7.27 8.43 10.67
C GLY A 37 -6.28 9.35 11.39
N GLU A 38 -6.38 10.65 11.16
CA GLU A 38 -5.56 11.66 11.86
C GLU A 38 -5.82 11.63 13.37
N GLU A 39 -7.08 11.48 13.81
CA GLU A 39 -7.43 11.40 15.24
C GLU A 39 -6.83 10.19 15.95
N ILE A 40 -6.71 9.06 15.25
CA ILE A 40 -6.16 7.82 15.82
C ILE A 40 -4.69 7.59 15.47
N GLY A 41 -4.06 8.53 14.74
CA GLY A 41 -2.66 8.41 14.31
C GLY A 41 -2.42 7.29 13.29
N SER A 42 -3.43 6.95 12.46
CA SER A 42 -3.28 5.95 11.41
C SER A 42 -2.36 6.47 10.29
N PRO A 43 -1.39 5.68 9.83
CA PRO A 43 -0.53 6.05 8.71
C PRO A 43 -1.23 5.81 7.35
N ASP A 44 -2.35 6.48 7.11
CA ASP A 44 -3.14 6.32 5.89
C ASP A 44 -2.39 6.76 4.63
N PRO A 45 -2.71 6.19 3.44
CA PRO A 45 -2.07 6.58 2.19
C PRO A 45 -2.40 8.04 1.87
N THR A 46 -1.42 8.76 1.32
CA THR A 46 -1.68 10.10 0.78
C THR A 46 -2.66 10.04 -0.41
N PRO A 47 -3.31 11.15 -0.80
CA PRO A 47 -4.21 11.15 -1.95
C PRO A 47 -3.55 10.65 -3.24
N GLY A 48 -2.29 11.03 -3.50
CA GLY A 48 -1.53 10.54 -4.65
C GLY A 48 -1.31 9.03 -4.63
N VAL A 49 -0.97 8.47 -3.45
CA VAL A 49 -0.84 7.02 -3.27
C VAL A 49 -2.19 6.33 -3.44
N GLY A 50 -3.25 6.84 -2.83
CA GLY A 50 -4.60 6.29 -2.96
C GLY A 50 -5.06 6.22 -4.43
N ASN A 51 -4.87 7.31 -5.18
CA ASN A 51 -5.18 7.35 -6.60
C ASN A 51 -4.33 6.35 -7.42
N PHE A 52 -3.06 6.19 -7.07
CA PHE A 52 -2.20 5.17 -7.66
C PHE A 52 -2.73 3.75 -7.39
N LEU A 53 -3.15 3.45 -6.17
CA LEU A 53 -3.77 2.16 -5.83
C LEU A 53 -5.00 1.89 -6.70
N LYS A 54 -5.92 2.86 -6.79
CA LYS A 54 -7.09 2.79 -7.68
C LYS A 54 -6.69 2.51 -9.13
N PHE A 55 -5.73 3.26 -9.65
CA PHE A 55 -5.23 3.10 -11.03
C PHE A 55 -4.69 1.69 -11.26
N VAL A 56 -3.86 1.16 -10.35
CA VAL A 56 -3.29 -0.19 -10.47
C VAL A 56 -4.39 -1.26 -10.43
N VAL A 57 -5.35 -1.13 -9.53
CA VAL A 57 -6.49 -2.06 -9.42
C VAL A 57 -7.32 -2.06 -10.70
N GLN A 58 -7.60 -0.89 -11.28
CA GLN A 58 -8.32 -0.78 -12.55
C GLN A 58 -7.53 -1.36 -13.72
N LEU A 59 -6.24 -1.07 -13.80
CA LEU A 59 -5.35 -1.55 -14.86
C LEU A 59 -5.21 -3.07 -14.84
N SER A 60 -4.98 -3.64 -13.66
CA SER A 60 -4.83 -5.09 -13.45
C SER A 60 -6.17 -5.84 -13.47
N LYS A 61 -7.30 -5.13 -13.36
CA LYS A 61 -8.65 -5.70 -13.20
C LYS A 61 -8.71 -6.67 -12.01
N ALA A 62 -7.96 -6.39 -10.95
CA ALA A 62 -7.85 -7.25 -9.78
C ALA A 62 -9.20 -7.44 -9.11
N LYS A 63 -9.62 -8.71 -8.96
CA LYS A 63 -10.87 -9.12 -8.31
C LYS A 63 -10.66 -9.60 -6.88
N SER A 64 -9.46 -10.02 -6.55
CA SER A 64 -9.11 -10.52 -5.23
C SER A 64 -7.88 -9.76 -4.73
N VAL A 65 -8.10 -8.84 -3.81
CA VAL A 65 -7.08 -7.95 -3.27
C VAL A 65 -6.93 -8.17 -1.77
N VAL A 66 -5.68 -8.23 -1.29
CA VAL A 66 -5.36 -8.18 0.15
C VAL A 66 -4.69 -6.87 0.47
N GLU A 67 -5.19 -6.18 1.48
CA GLU A 67 -4.56 -5.02 2.10
C GLU A 67 -4.13 -5.40 3.53
N ILE A 68 -2.87 -5.21 3.84
CA ILE A 68 -2.30 -5.44 5.16
C ILE A 68 -2.07 -4.06 5.80
N GLY A 69 -2.84 -3.77 6.85
CA GLY A 69 -2.97 -2.45 7.45
C GLY A 69 -4.23 -1.72 6.95
N THR A 70 -5.37 -1.98 7.59
CA THR A 70 -6.66 -1.34 7.25
C THR A 70 -6.64 0.15 7.54
N GLY A 71 -6.04 0.56 8.67
CA GLY A 71 -6.07 1.93 9.15
C GLY A 71 -7.49 2.44 9.33
N SER A 72 -7.71 3.69 8.96
CA SER A 72 -9.04 4.32 8.99
C SER A 72 -9.98 3.87 7.85
N GLY A 73 -9.48 3.09 6.87
CA GLY A 73 -10.23 2.65 5.69
C GLY A 73 -9.99 3.49 4.43
N VAL A 74 -9.21 4.57 4.47
CA VAL A 74 -8.89 5.40 3.28
C VAL A 74 -8.34 4.53 2.15
N GLY A 75 -7.35 3.66 2.43
CA GLY A 75 -6.79 2.76 1.43
C GLY A 75 -7.83 1.85 0.83
N GLY A 76 -8.66 1.24 1.68
CA GLY A 76 -9.76 0.36 1.25
C GLY A 76 -10.77 1.07 0.34
N LEU A 77 -11.14 2.33 0.63
CA LEU A 77 -12.03 3.13 -0.22
C LEU A 77 -11.43 3.35 -1.61
N TRP A 78 -10.16 3.72 -1.70
CA TRP A 78 -9.47 3.89 -2.97
C TRP A 78 -9.41 2.59 -3.77
N ILE A 79 -9.07 1.47 -3.12
CA ILE A 79 -9.01 0.15 -3.74
C ILE A 79 -10.39 -0.25 -4.26
N LEU A 80 -11.41 -0.19 -3.41
CA LEU A 80 -12.80 -0.56 -3.76
C LEU A 80 -13.35 0.29 -4.91
N SER A 81 -13.00 1.58 -4.97
CA SER A 81 -13.40 2.47 -6.08
C SER A 81 -12.78 2.08 -7.43
N GLY A 82 -11.68 1.33 -7.42
CA GLY A 82 -11.01 0.82 -8.63
C GLY A 82 -11.41 -0.61 -9.00
N MET A 83 -12.01 -1.37 -8.08
CA MET A 83 -12.31 -2.78 -8.28
C MET A 83 -13.49 -3.02 -9.22
N PRO A 84 -13.47 -4.12 -9.98
CA PRO A 84 -14.62 -4.54 -10.77
C PRO A 84 -15.82 -4.94 -9.87
N ALA A 85 -17.00 -5.01 -10.49
CA ALA A 85 -18.25 -5.27 -9.77
C ALA A 85 -18.30 -6.61 -9.00
N ASP A 86 -17.51 -7.59 -9.40
CA ASP A 86 -17.36 -8.90 -8.78
C ASP A 86 -16.10 -9.05 -7.92
N GLY A 87 -15.38 -7.93 -7.68
CA GLY A 87 -14.17 -7.92 -6.86
C GLY A 87 -14.46 -7.91 -5.36
N VAL A 88 -13.53 -8.45 -4.56
CA VAL A 88 -13.58 -8.48 -3.09
C VAL A 88 -12.24 -8.05 -2.51
N LEU A 89 -12.27 -7.05 -1.64
CA LEU A 89 -11.15 -6.63 -0.83
C LEU A 89 -11.12 -7.43 0.49
N THR A 90 -9.98 -8.02 0.82
CA THR A 90 -9.69 -8.51 2.17
C THR A 90 -8.71 -7.55 2.82
N THR A 91 -9.10 -6.86 3.87
CA THR A 91 -8.23 -5.93 4.60
C THR A 91 -8.03 -6.40 6.04
N ILE A 92 -6.79 -6.29 6.54
CA ILE A 92 -6.36 -6.90 7.80
C ILE A 92 -5.68 -5.84 8.67
N ASP A 93 -6.07 -5.77 9.94
CA ASP A 93 -5.43 -4.89 10.91
C ASP A 93 -5.26 -5.57 12.26
N SER A 94 -4.20 -5.23 12.98
CA SER A 94 -4.02 -5.68 14.37
C SER A 94 -4.91 -4.92 15.34
N GLU A 95 -5.21 -3.66 15.02
CA GLU A 95 -5.94 -2.75 15.89
C GLU A 95 -7.46 -2.86 15.66
N ARG A 96 -8.16 -3.25 16.74
CA ARG A 96 -9.63 -3.38 16.68
C ARG A 96 -10.33 -2.06 16.35
N GLU A 97 -9.81 -0.95 16.85
CA GLU A 97 -10.41 0.37 16.62
C GLU A 97 -10.29 0.79 15.14
N HIS A 98 -9.14 0.54 14.49
CA HIS A 98 -8.97 0.73 13.05
C HIS A 98 -10.03 -0.06 12.25
N SER A 99 -10.16 -1.35 12.53
CA SER A 99 -11.13 -2.22 11.87
C SER A 99 -12.57 -1.76 12.05
N LYS A 100 -12.91 -1.18 13.21
CA LYS A 100 -14.24 -0.64 13.51
C LYS A 100 -14.49 0.65 12.73
N ILE A 101 -13.54 1.58 12.73
CA ILE A 101 -13.63 2.84 11.99
C ILE A 101 -13.78 2.57 10.49
N ALA A 102 -12.93 1.71 9.93
CA ALA A 102 -13.00 1.33 8.53
C ALA A 102 -14.36 0.69 8.16
N ARG A 103 -14.92 -0.16 9.03
CA ARG A 103 -16.24 -0.75 8.80
C ARG A 103 -17.33 0.32 8.75
N ASN A 104 -17.35 1.22 9.73
CA ASN A 104 -18.34 2.29 9.79
C ASN A 104 -18.29 3.14 8.51
N ILE A 105 -17.10 3.56 8.08
CA ILE A 105 -16.98 4.39 6.88
C ILE A 105 -17.39 3.65 5.60
N PHE A 106 -17.12 2.34 5.48
CA PHE A 106 -17.57 1.54 4.34
C PHE A 106 -19.09 1.40 4.32
N GLU A 107 -19.73 1.24 5.49
CA GLU A 107 -21.20 1.20 5.63
C GLU A 107 -21.82 2.56 5.30
N GLU A 108 -21.27 3.67 5.78
CA GLU A 108 -21.71 5.04 5.47
C GLU A 108 -21.56 5.38 3.98
N ALA A 109 -20.56 4.83 3.31
CA ALA A 109 -20.32 4.95 1.87
C ALA A 109 -21.20 4.00 1.03
N ASP A 110 -22.20 3.33 1.62
CA ASP A 110 -23.08 2.35 0.97
C ASP A 110 -22.34 1.23 0.23
N ILE A 111 -21.13 0.85 0.70
CA ILE A 111 -20.39 -0.26 0.11
C ILE A 111 -20.99 -1.59 0.57
N PRO A 112 -21.47 -2.44 -0.36
CA PRO A 112 -22.06 -3.71 0.02
C PRO A 112 -21.10 -4.59 0.82
N ALA A 113 -21.57 -5.21 1.92
CA ALA A 113 -20.77 -6.09 2.78
C ALA A 113 -20.17 -7.30 2.03
N THR A 114 -20.68 -7.63 0.84
CA THR A 114 -20.13 -8.66 -0.04
C THR A 114 -18.85 -8.24 -0.75
N LYS A 115 -18.52 -6.95 -0.74
CA LYS A 115 -17.36 -6.37 -1.44
C LYS A 115 -16.10 -6.35 -0.60
N TYR A 116 -16.21 -6.52 0.71
CA TYR A 116 -15.04 -6.46 1.57
C TYR A 116 -15.12 -7.46 2.73
N ARG A 117 -13.95 -7.78 3.25
CA ARG A 117 -13.76 -8.56 4.49
C ARG A 117 -12.75 -7.82 5.34
N ILE A 118 -13.16 -7.34 6.52
CA ILE A 118 -12.26 -6.75 7.51
C ILE A 118 -11.95 -7.81 8.54
N ILE A 119 -10.67 -8.16 8.70
CA ILE A 119 -10.20 -9.17 9.63
C ILE A 119 -9.29 -8.51 10.66
N THR A 120 -9.65 -8.63 11.94
CA THR A 120 -8.82 -8.12 13.04
C THR A 120 -8.00 -9.24 13.65
N GLY A 121 -6.70 -9.04 13.78
CA GLY A 121 -5.80 -9.99 14.44
C GLY A 121 -4.33 -9.71 14.13
N LYS A 122 -3.44 -10.48 14.74
CA LYS A 122 -2.02 -10.37 14.45
C LYS A 122 -1.77 -10.65 12.97
N LEU A 123 -1.16 -9.68 12.29
CA LEU A 123 -1.05 -9.66 10.84
C LEU A 123 -0.51 -10.99 10.28
N ILE A 124 0.65 -11.44 10.77
CA ILE A 124 1.29 -12.65 10.26
C ILE A 124 0.45 -13.92 10.51
N GLU A 125 -0.28 -13.99 11.63
CA GLU A 125 -1.15 -15.14 11.94
C GLU A 125 -2.39 -15.17 11.04
N VAL A 126 -2.93 -14.00 10.68
CA VAL A 126 -4.10 -13.89 9.78
C VAL A 126 -3.67 -14.17 8.35
N ILE A 127 -2.58 -13.56 7.90
CA ILE A 127 -2.04 -13.75 6.56
C ILE A 127 -1.73 -15.22 6.30
N GLY A 128 -1.10 -15.93 7.27
CA GLY A 128 -0.78 -17.34 7.15
C GLY A 128 -1.98 -18.29 6.99
N LYS A 129 -3.22 -17.80 7.23
CA LYS A 129 -4.47 -18.55 7.04
C LYS A 129 -5.17 -18.24 5.71
N LEU A 130 -4.69 -17.26 4.98
CA LEU A 130 -5.23 -16.92 3.65
C LEU A 130 -4.82 -17.98 2.62
N ALA A 131 -5.67 -18.14 1.60
CA ALA A 131 -5.47 -19.16 0.58
C ALA A 131 -4.28 -18.84 -0.34
N ASP A 132 -3.51 -19.86 -0.68
CA ASP A 132 -2.37 -19.80 -1.59
C ASP A 132 -2.82 -19.44 -3.02
N SER A 133 -1.99 -18.71 -3.75
CA SER A 133 -2.16 -18.37 -5.17
C SER A 133 -3.57 -17.88 -5.51
N SER A 134 -4.16 -17.08 -4.61
CA SER A 134 -5.57 -16.68 -4.71
C SER A 134 -5.78 -15.20 -4.95
N TYR A 135 -4.74 -14.39 -4.89
CA TYR A 135 -4.84 -12.93 -4.96
C TYR A 135 -4.10 -12.36 -6.17
N GLU A 136 -4.73 -11.41 -6.86
CA GLU A 136 -4.11 -10.66 -7.96
C GLU A 136 -3.25 -9.50 -7.46
N LEU A 137 -3.55 -8.99 -6.25
CA LEU A 137 -2.86 -7.85 -5.67
C LEU A 137 -2.74 -8.02 -4.15
N VAL A 138 -1.52 -7.82 -3.64
CA VAL A 138 -1.22 -7.70 -2.21
C VAL A 138 -0.66 -6.31 -1.97
N ILE A 139 -1.20 -5.60 -0.99
CA ILE A 139 -0.76 -4.27 -0.57
C ILE A 139 -0.29 -4.36 0.86
N ILE A 140 0.96 -3.99 1.12
CA ILE A 140 1.54 -3.92 2.46
C ILE A 140 1.67 -2.46 2.84
N ARG A 141 1.01 -2.10 3.95
CA ARG A 141 1.18 -0.80 4.59
C ARG A 141 2.26 -0.89 5.67
N PRO A 142 2.70 0.21 6.27
CA PRO A 142 3.86 0.20 7.17
C PRO A 142 3.76 -0.88 8.25
N ALA A 143 4.75 -1.76 8.29
CA ALA A 143 4.84 -2.81 9.29
C ALA A 143 6.32 -3.09 9.62
N LEU A 144 6.59 -3.45 10.87
CA LEU A 144 7.93 -3.86 11.28
C LEU A 144 8.31 -5.24 10.71
N ASP A 145 7.32 -6.12 10.52
CA ASP A 145 7.51 -7.48 10.01
C ASP A 145 7.49 -7.53 8.47
N LEU A 146 8.02 -6.49 7.81
CA LEU A 146 7.94 -6.35 6.35
C LEU A 146 8.56 -7.54 5.61
N PHE A 147 9.66 -8.08 6.10
CA PHE A 147 10.31 -9.24 5.49
C PHE A 147 9.36 -10.45 5.44
N ASP A 148 8.73 -10.79 6.56
CA ASP A 148 7.81 -11.93 6.65
C ASP A 148 6.57 -11.71 5.77
N MET A 149 6.07 -10.49 5.70
CA MET A 149 4.95 -10.14 4.82
C MET A 149 5.31 -10.26 3.34
N ILE A 150 6.52 -9.90 2.95
CA ILE A 150 7.01 -10.13 1.59
C ILE A 150 7.09 -11.65 1.29
N GLN A 151 7.60 -12.46 2.23
CA GLN A 151 7.64 -13.92 2.06
C GLN A 151 6.23 -14.50 1.90
N GLU A 152 5.27 -14.07 2.71
CA GLU A 152 3.88 -14.48 2.55
C GLU A 152 3.28 -14.03 1.21
N SER A 153 3.69 -12.89 0.68
CA SER A 153 3.21 -12.40 -0.62
C SER A 153 3.53 -13.36 -1.77
N TYR A 154 4.67 -14.06 -1.74
CA TYR A 154 4.97 -15.11 -2.73
C TYR A 154 3.94 -16.23 -2.74
N ARG A 155 3.46 -16.62 -1.54
CA ARG A 155 2.48 -17.68 -1.38
C ARG A 155 1.08 -17.23 -1.82
N LEU A 156 0.70 -16.00 -1.46
CA LEU A 156 -0.63 -15.46 -1.68
C LEU A 156 -0.88 -15.09 -3.14
N LEU A 157 0.12 -14.56 -3.82
CA LEU A 157 -0.04 -14.02 -5.16
C LEU A 157 -0.21 -15.13 -6.21
N LYS A 158 -1.14 -14.88 -7.11
CA LYS A 158 -1.23 -15.60 -8.38
C LYS A 158 0.00 -15.30 -9.25
N PRO A 159 0.37 -16.16 -10.18
CA PRO A 159 1.33 -15.83 -11.23
C PRO A 159 0.95 -14.52 -11.93
N ASN A 160 1.91 -13.62 -12.09
CA ASN A 160 1.75 -12.24 -12.58
C ASN A 160 0.93 -11.32 -11.67
N GLY A 161 0.70 -11.71 -10.41
CA GLY A 161 0.10 -10.86 -9.40
C GLY A 161 1.05 -9.71 -9.00
N LEU A 162 0.49 -8.69 -8.37
CA LEU A 162 1.21 -7.47 -8.00
C LEU A 162 1.38 -7.38 -6.49
N LEU A 163 2.56 -6.98 -6.05
CA LEU A 163 2.85 -6.54 -4.70
C LEU A 163 3.04 -5.03 -4.70
N ILE A 164 2.38 -4.34 -3.79
CA ILE A 164 2.60 -2.91 -3.52
C ILE A 164 3.02 -2.76 -2.06
N ILE A 165 4.10 -2.02 -1.84
CA ILE A 165 4.54 -1.62 -0.50
C ILE A 165 4.43 -0.11 -0.40
N ASP A 166 3.50 0.36 0.42
CA ASP A 166 3.34 1.78 0.74
C ASP A 166 4.42 2.24 1.72
N GLN A 167 4.77 3.52 1.68
CA GLN A 167 5.82 4.15 2.48
C GLN A 167 7.19 3.45 2.38
N ALA A 168 7.45 2.81 1.24
CA ALA A 168 8.67 2.05 0.99
C ALA A 168 9.95 2.87 1.21
N LEU A 169 9.93 4.18 0.96
CA LEU A 169 11.07 5.07 1.14
C LEU A 169 11.10 5.81 2.48
N SER A 170 10.07 5.64 3.34
CA SER A 170 9.97 6.34 4.64
C SER A 170 10.28 7.85 4.53
N ALA A 171 9.66 8.51 3.54
CA ALA A 171 9.91 9.92 3.24
C ALA A 171 11.41 10.27 3.07
N GLY A 172 12.19 9.35 2.50
CA GLY A 172 13.60 9.53 2.21
C GLY A 172 14.57 8.91 3.21
N LYS A 173 14.12 8.47 4.40
CA LYS A 173 14.99 7.84 5.41
C LYS A 173 15.68 6.57 4.89
N VAL A 174 15.00 5.81 4.05
CA VAL A 174 15.55 4.58 3.45
C VAL A 174 16.78 4.86 2.57
N ALA A 175 16.79 5.99 1.89
CA ALA A 175 17.92 6.40 1.04
C ALA A 175 19.13 6.94 1.84
N ASP A 176 18.94 7.30 3.10
CA ASP A 176 20.01 7.78 3.98
C ASP A 176 20.63 6.63 4.79
N PRO A 177 21.86 6.21 4.52
CA PRO A 177 22.52 5.10 5.21
C PRO A 177 22.80 5.40 6.69
N THR A 178 22.71 6.66 7.13
CA THR A 178 22.91 7.04 8.53
C THR A 178 21.70 6.76 9.39
N GLN A 179 20.52 6.63 8.79
CA GLN A 179 19.27 6.25 9.47
C GLN A 179 19.33 4.78 9.87
N ARG A 180 19.38 4.53 11.18
CA ARG A 180 19.55 3.18 11.75
C ARG A 180 18.40 2.78 12.67
N ASP A 181 17.27 3.48 12.60
CA ASP A 181 16.07 3.05 13.30
C ASP A 181 15.55 1.72 12.74
N PRO A 182 14.89 0.88 13.57
CA PRO A 182 14.46 -0.46 13.17
C PRO A 182 13.56 -0.47 11.92
N GLU A 183 12.71 0.53 11.79
CA GLU A 183 11.78 0.66 10.68
C GLU A 183 12.50 0.94 9.35
N SER A 184 13.47 1.87 9.34
CA SER A 184 14.29 2.17 8.16
C SER A 184 15.16 0.98 7.75
N ILE A 185 15.66 0.20 8.71
CA ILE A 185 16.41 -1.03 8.45
C ILE A 185 15.49 -2.08 7.82
N ALA A 186 14.35 -2.37 8.44
CA ALA A 186 13.39 -3.36 7.94
C ALA A 186 12.95 -3.06 6.50
N ARG A 187 12.71 -1.76 6.17
CA ARG A 187 12.37 -1.37 4.81
C ARG A 187 13.50 -1.55 3.81
N ARG A 188 14.73 -1.17 4.18
CA ARG A 188 15.90 -1.42 3.30
C ARG A 188 16.08 -2.89 3.00
N ASP A 189 15.98 -3.73 4.03
CA ASP A 189 16.13 -5.18 3.89
C ASP A 189 15.02 -5.77 3.03
N GLY A 190 13.77 -5.35 3.23
CA GLY A 190 12.63 -5.76 2.41
C GLY A 190 12.77 -5.34 0.94
N ILE A 191 13.16 -4.09 0.67
CA ILE A 191 13.40 -3.61 -0.70
C ILE A 191 14.54 -4.38 -1.35
N LYS A 192 15.59 -4.68 -0.59
CA LYS A 192 16.75 -5.45 -1.08
C LYS A 192 16.33 -6.86 -1.51
N VAL A 193 15.50 -7.55 -0.74
CA VAL A 193 14.99 -8.88 -1.09
C VAL A 193 14.29 -8.84 -2.44
N ILE A 194 13.39 -7.88 -2.65
CA ILE A 194 12.65 -7.75 -3.92
C ILE A 194 13.60 -7.39 -5.08
N LYS A 195 14.56 -6.50 -4.83
CA LYS A 195 15.53 -6.06 -5.85
C LYS A 195 16.45 -7.17 -6.33
N GLU A 196 16.83 -8.09 -5.42
CA GLU A 196 17.82 -9.16 -5.70
C GLU A 196 17.17 -10.47 -6.19
N ASP A 197 15.85 -10.59 -6.11
CA ASP A 197 15.13 -11.79 -6.55
C ASP A 197 14.57 -11.59 -7.97
N GLU A 198 15.08 -12.40 -8.92
CA GLU A 198 14.67 -12.41 -10.33
C GLU A 198 13.19 -12.71 -10.55
N LYS A 199 12.48 -13.22 -9.53
CA LYS A 199 11.03 -13.45 -9.59
C LYS A 199 10.22 -12.15 -9.55
N TRP A 200 10.83 -11.02 -9.28
CA TRP A 200 10.18 -9.73 -9.25
C TRP A 200 10.64 -8.79 -10.36
N ALA A 201 9.70 -8.25 -11.10
CA ALA A 201 9.92 -7.04 -11.89
C ALA A 201 9.41 -5.84 -11.08
N ALA A 202 10.31 -5.06 -10.49
CA ALA A 202 9.95 -4.03 -9.53
C ALA A 202 10.37 -2.62 -9.94
N SER A 203 9.61 -1.64 -9.44
CA SER A 203 9.92 -0.21 -9.55
C SER A 203 9.61 0.50 -8.24
N VAL A 204 10.33 1.59 -7.97
CA VAL A 204 10.08 2.45 -6.82
C VAL A 204 9.67 3.84 -7.30
N LEU A 205 8.53 4.32 -6.82
CA LEU A 205 7.91 5.58 -7.21
C LEU A 205 8.00 6.59 -6.06
N PRO A 206 8.41 7.85 -6.32
CA PRO A 206 8.53 8.88 -5.29
C PRO A 206 7.18 9.63 -5.08
N ILE A 207 6.09 8.90 -4.84
CA ILE A 207 4.78 9.42 -4.45
C ILE A 207 4.54 9.14 -2.96
N GLY A 208 3.82 10.00 -2.25
CA GLY A 208 3.67 9.91 -0.80
C GLY A 208 5.02 9.80 -0.09
N ALA A 209 5.16 8.84 0.79
CA ALA A 209 6.43 8.49 1.44
C ALA A 209 7.26 7.44 0.66
N GLY A 210 6.94 7.28 -0.64
CA GLY A 210 7.54 6.30 -1.55
C GLY A 210 6.73 5.02 -1.66
N VAL A 211 6.50 4.55 -2.88
CA VAL A 211 5.78 3.30 -3.16
C VAL A 211 6.68 2.36 -3.95
N LEU A 212 6.84 1.12 -3.49
CA LEU A 212 7.40 0.05 -4.29
C LEU A 212 6.25 -0.72 -4.94
N VAL A 213 6.32 -0.95 -6.25
CA VAL A 213 5.43 -1.83 -6.98
C VAL A 213 6.25 -2.93 -7.64
N ALA A 214 5.81 -4.18 -7.49
CA ALA A 214 6.50 -5.35 -8.01
C ALA A 214 5.50 -6.32 -8.64
N ASN A 215 5.83 -6.81 -9.82
CA ASN A 215 5.08 -7.87 -10.50
C ASN A 215 5.76 -9.22 -10.22
N TYR A 216 5.00 -10.19 -9.69
CA TYR A 216 5.48 -11.55 -9.45
C TYR A 216 5.52 -12.32 -10.76
N LEU A 217 6.72 -12.49 -11.28
CA LEU A 217 6.94 -13.15 -12.57
C LEU A 217 6.73 -14.65 -12.45
N ASN A 218 5.91 -15.22 -13.34
CA ASN A 218 5.81 -16.67 -13.50
C ASN A 218 7.01 -17.16 -14.34
N ILE A 219 8.21 -17.12 -13.77
CA ILE A 219 9.41 -17.66 -14.41
C ILE A 219 9.31 -19.18 -14.29
N ALA A 220 8.84 -19.84 -15.34
CA ALA A 220 9.09 -21.26 -15.49
C ALA A 220 10.61 -21.44 -15.48
N ILE A 221 11.13 -22.14 -14.47
CA ILE A 221 12.55 -22.50 -14.41
C ILE A 221 12.84 -23.26 -15.71
N ARG A 222 13.58 -22.61 -16.62
CA ARG A 222 14.08 -23.22 -17.84
C ARG A 222 15.30 -24.07 -17.54
#